data_dec33aee21623222cb8f889a454d24b5
#
_entry.id   dec33aee21623222cb8f889a454d24b5
#
_cell.length_a   1.000
_cell.length_b   1.000
_cell.length_c   1.000
_cell.angle_alpha   90.00
_cell.angle_beta   90.00
_cell.angle_gamma   90.00
#
_symmetry.space_group_name_H-M   'P 1'
#
loop_
_entity.id
_entity.type
_entity.pdbx_description
1 polymer ?
#
loop_
_entity_poly.entity_id
_entity_poly.type
_entity_poly.pdbx_seq_one_letter_code
_entity_poly.pdbx_strand_id
1 'polypeptide(L)'
;RPLGSFEVFSPSLEIERGPSPTVGASEATFEMAGMTREDIDIAQLQDTESGAEIMHMAENGFCKDGDQEKLLQDGDTKLNGKLPVNTDGGCIANGEPVGASGLRQVYENCVQLRGAAGKRQVQGNPKTAYTHVYGACTHHSRLFLAAGKFDGCHGGGCC
;
A
#
# COMPACT_ATOMS: atom_id res chain seq x y z
N ARG A 1 8.38 13.11 -9.27
CA ARG A 1 7.47 14.23 -8.95
C ARG A 1 6.07 13.67 -9.00
N PRO A 2 5.31 13.65 -7.90
CA PRO A 2 3.95 13.14 -7.97
C PRO A 2 3.18 13.92 -9.02
N LEU A 3 2.66 13.23 -10.03
CA LEU A 3 1.81 13.82 -11.04
C LEU A 3 0.46 14.09 -10.38
N GLY A 4 0.29 15.28 -9.84
CA GLY A 4 -1.03 15.71 -9.40
C GLY A 4 -1.99 15.69 -10.58
N SER A 5 -3.08 15.00 -10.46
CA SER A 5 -4.12 14.86 -11.47
C SER A 5 -4.70 16.18 -12.00
N PHE A 6 -4.34 17.31 -11.42
CA PHE A 6 -4.82 18.64 -11.80
C PHE A 6 -4.06 19.30 -12.94
N GLU A 7 -2.89 18.80 -13.34
CA GLU A 7 -2.15 19.39 -14.47
C GLU A 7 -2.87 19.25 -15.81
N VAL A 8 -3.73 18.27 -15.93
CA VAL A 8 -4.45 17.99 -17.18
C VAL A 8 -5.53 19.04 -17.47
N PHE A 9 -6.08 19.70 -16.43
CA PHE A 9 -7.27 20.53 -16.56
C PHE A 9 -7.04 22.05 -16.44
N SER A 10 -5.86 22.49 -16.05
CA SER A 10 -5.57 23.93 -15.91
C SER A 10 -4.08 24.23 -16.10
N PRO A 11 -3.60 24.26 -17.34
CA PRO A 11 -2.20 24.57 -17.62
C PRO A 11 -1.78 25.99 -17.24
N SER A 12 -2.72 26.84 -16.89
CA SER A 12 -2.49 28.25 -16.55
C SER A 12 -2.52 28.59 -15.06
N LEU A 13 -2.79 27.64 -14.19
CA LEU A 13 -2.74 27.85 -12.75
C LEU A 13 -1.41 27.33 -12.21
N GLU A 14 -0.50 28.25 -11.86
CA GLU A 14 0.63 27.94 -10.98
C GLU A 14 0.08 27.61 -9.58
N ILE A 15 -0.38 26.38 -9.39
CA ILE A 15 -0.74 25.90 -8.08
C ILE A 15 0.56 25.50 -7.39
N GLU A 16 0.96 26.21 -6.34
CA GLU A 16 1.96 25.72 -5.41
C GLU A 16 1.50 24.38 -4.86
N ARG A 17 2.16 23.31 -5.32
CA ARG A 17 1.82 21.96 -4.89
C ARG A 17 2.50 21.70 -3.58
N GLY A 18 1.71 21.59 -2.55
CA GLY A 18 2.12 20.95 -1.32
C GLY A 18 2.45 19.45 -1.56
N PRO A 19 3.10 18.79 -0.60
CA PRO A 19 3.29 17.35 -0.68
C PRO A 19 1.94 16.64 -0.80
N SER A 20 1.94 15.52 -1.53
CA SER A 20 0.74 14.67 -1.61
C SER A 20 0.22 14.32 -0.22
N PRO A 21 -1.09 14.33 0.03
CA PRO A 21 -1.66 13.89 1.30
C PRO A 21 -1.21 12.49 1.70
N THR A 22 -0.93 11.62 0.74
CA THR A 22 -0.37 10.28 0.96
C THR A 22 0.96 10.35 1.67
N VAL A 23 1.86 11.26 1.30
CA VAL A 23 3.18 11.40 1.92
C VAL A 23 3.03 11.72 3.41
N GLY A 24 2.27 12.78 3.74
CA GLY A 24 2.07 13.18 5.14
C GLY A 24 1.38 12.10 5.98
N ALA A 25 0.40 11.42 5.41
CA ALA A 25 -0.31 10.35 6.09
C ALA A 25 0.60 9.13 6.31
N SER A 26 1.43 8.78 5.34
CA SER A 26 2.42 7.70 5.46
C SER A 26 3.44 8.00 6.55
N GLU A 27 4.02 9.20 6.55
CA GLU A 27 4.97 9.62 7.58
C GLU A 27 4.37 9.54 8.99
N ALA A 28 3.21 10.15 9.19
CA ALA A 28 2.51 10.12 10.48
C ALA A 28 2.23 8.69 10.98
N THR A 29 1.97 7.79 10.04
CA THR A 29 1.69 6.40 10.40
C THR A 29 2.92 5.62 10.83
N PHE A 30 4.00 5.73 10.08
CA PHE A 30 5.26 5.09 10.45
C PHE A 30 5.78 5.64 11.78
N GLU A 31 5.65 6.95 11.99
CA GLU A 31 5.97 7.57 13.29
C GLU A 31 5.10 7.00 14.43
N MET A 32 3.79 6.94 14.23
CA MET A 32 2.85 6.39 15.23
C MET A 32 3.13 4.92 15.54
N ALA A 33 3.50 4.13 14.53
CA ALA A 33 3.82 2.71 14.68
C ALA A 33 5.22 2.47 15.28
N GLY A 34 6.09 3.47 15.29
CA GLY A 34 7.49 3.31 15.68
C GLY A 34 8.25 2.36 14.76
N MET A 35 7.88 2.33 13.48
CA MET A 35 8.42 1.43 12.45
C MET A 35 8.99 2.21 11.28
N THR A 36 9.81 1.55 10.48
CA THR A 36 10.34 2.06 9.22
C THR A 36 9.78 1.30 8.03
N ARG A 37 10.03 1.79 6.80
CA ARG A 37 9.58 1.14 5.57
C ARG A 37 10.24 -0.22 5.37
N GLU A 38 11.45 -0.38 5.86
CA GLU A 38 12.23 -1.62 5.82
C GLU A 38 11.67 -2.72 6.74
N ASP A 39 10.84 -2.34 7.72
CA ASP A 39 10.19 -3.29 8.61
C ASP A 39 8.92 -3.93 8.01
N ILE A 40 8.51 -3.50 6.81
CA ILE A 40 7.28 -3.97 6.17
C ILE A 40 7.57 -5.17 5.28
N ASP A 41 6.90 -6.28 5.55
CA ASP A 41 7.04 -7.52 4.80
C ASP A 41 6.10 -7.60 3.58
N ILE A 42 4.92 -7.00 3.67
CA ILE A 42 3.92 -6.97 2.59
C ILE A 42 3.18 -5.63 2.57
N ALA A 43 2.75 -5.19 1.40
CA ALA A 43 1.98 -3.98 1.26
C ALA A 43 0.73 -4.17 0.38
N GLN A 44 -0.34 -3.51 0.76
CA GLN A 44 -1.52 -3.29 -0.08
C GLN A 44 -1.61 -1.81 -0.39
N LEU A 45 -1.46 -1.46 -1.64
CA LEU A 45 -1.57 -0.10 -2.16
C LEU A 45 -2.79 -0.01 -3.06
N GLN A 46 -3.54 1.08 -2.96
CA GLN A 46 -4.70 1.26 -3.82
C GLN A 46 -4.27 1.45 -5.26
N ASP A 47 -4.73 0.57 -6.14
CA ASP A 47 -4.40 0.46 -7.55
C ASP A 47 -5.67 0.51 -8.41
N THR A 48 -6.40 1.62 -8.34
CA THR A 48 -7.62 1.85 -9.12
C THR A 48 -7.36 1.92 -10.62
N GLU A 49 -6.16 2.35 -10.99
CA GLU A 49 -5.65 2.40 -12.35
C GLU A 49 -4.20 1.91 -12.42
N SER A 50 -3.74 1.55 -13.61
CA SER A 50 -2.42 0.92 -13.84
C SER A 50 -1.22 1.73 -13.36
N GLY A 51 -1.34 3.05 -13.27
CA GLY A 51 -0.27 3.93 -12.76
C GLY A 51 -0.30 4.15 -11.26
N ALA A 52 -1.41 3.83 -10.58
CA ALA A 52 -1.62 4.20 -9.19
C ALA A 52 -0.67 3.46 -8.24
N GLU A 53 -0.49 2.16 -8.40
CA GLU A 53 0.44 1.39 -7.58
C GLU A 53 1.85 1.97 -7.67
N ILE A 54 2.32 2.27 -8.88
CA ILE A 54 3.65 2.83 -9.15
C ILE A 54 3.82 4.17 -8.44
N MET A 55 2.85 5.05 -8.57
CA MET A 55 2.85 6.36 -7.91
C MET A 55 2.88 6.20 -6.38
N HIS A 56 2.01 5.36 -5.85
CA HIS A 56 1.90 5.15 -4.42
C HIS A 56 3.10 4.45 -3.78
N MET A 57 3.89 3.68 -4.54
CA MET A 57 5.16 3.13 -4.05
C MET A 57 6.12 4.24 -3.61
N ALA A 58 6.28 5.28 -4.42
CA ALA A 58 7.14 6.42 -4.09
C ALA A 58 6.51 7.33 -3.02
N GLU A 59 5.21 7.64 -3.11
CA GLU A 59 4.52 8.51 -2.16
C GLU A 59 4.51 7.94 -0.73
N ASN A 60 4.43 6.61 -0.60
CA ASN A 60 4.53 5.94 0.69
C ASN A 60 5.98 5.71 1.15
N GLY A 61 6.95 6.08 0.34
CA GLY A 61 8.37 6.02 0.68
C GLY A 61 9.00 4.63 0.57
N PHE A 62 8.36 3.67 -0.13
CA PHE A 62 8.94 2.35 -0.38
C PHE A 62 10.05 2.36 -1.43
N CYS A 63 10.12 3.43 -2.21
CA CYS A 63 11.23 3.73 -3.10
C CYS A 63 11.39 5.23 -3.27
N LYS A 64 12.50 5.65 -3.86
CA LYS A 64 12.68 7.03 -4.30
C LYS A 64 11.83 7.28 -5.55
N ASP A 65 11.36 8.52 -5.69
CA ASP A 65 10.70 8.92 -6.92
C ASP A 65 11.66 8.80 -8.11
N GLY A 66 11.21 8.10 -9.14
CA GLY A 66 12.00 7.72 -10.32
C GLY A 66 12.57 6.28 -10.29
N ASP A 67 12.59 5.60 -9.14
CA ASP A 67 13.09 4.23 -9.02
C ASP A 67 11.99 3.14 -9.17
N GLN A 68 10.73 3.54 -9.31
CA GLN A 68 9.57 2.64 -9.28
C GLN A 68 9.61 1.59 -10.38
N GLU A 69 9.97 1.98 -11.61
CA GLU A 69 10.06 1.07 -12.74
C GLU A 69 11.12 -0.01 -12.52
N LYS A 70 12.24 0.36 -11.87
CA LYS A 70 13.30 -0.58 -11.56
C LYS A 70 12.83 -1.66 -10.59
N LEU A 71 12.08 -1.30 -9.53
CA LEU A 71 11.51 -2.27 -8.60
C LEU A 71 10.61 -3.29 -9.31
N LEU A 72 9.79 -2.83 -10.27
CA LEU A 72 8.93 -3.70 -11.05
C LEU A 72 9.75 -4.62 -11.95
N GLN A 73 10.77 -4.10 -12.64
CA GLN A 73 11.65 -4.88 -13.52
C GLN A 73 12.45 -5.93 -12.75
N ASP A 74 12.95 -5.58 -11.57
CA ASP A 74 13.67 -6.48 -10.66
C ASP A 74 12.74 -7.53 -10.04
N GLY A 75 11.43 -7.30 -10.10
CA GLY A 75 10.41 -8.19 -9.55
C GLY A 75 10.26 -8.12 -8.04
N ASP A 76 10.71 -7.02 -7.44
CA ASP A 76 10.67 -6.81 -6.00
C ASP A 76 9.24 -6.78 -5.42
N THR A 77 8.24 -6.41 -6.23
CA THR A 77 6.83 -6.38 -5.84
C THR A 77 6.08 -7.70 -6.03
N LYS A 78 6.70 -8.72 -6.62
CA LYS A 78 6.07 -10.03 -6.82
C LYS A 78 5.92 -10.80 -5.50
N LEU A 79 5.09 -11.85 -5.49
CA LEU A 79 4.84 -12.69 -4.31
C LEU A 79 6.10 -13.21 -3.60
N ASN A 80 7.16 -13.40 -4.34
CA ASN A 80 8.47 -13.84 -3.85
C ASN A 80 9.55 -12.77 -3.94
N GLY A 81 9.15 -11.51 -4.14
CA GLY A 81 10.02 -10.35 -4.17
C GLY A 81 10.39 -9.85 -2.77
N LYS A 82 11.11 -8.75 -2.70
CA LYS A 82 11.54 -8.14 -1.44
C LYS A 82 10.40 -7.49 -0.67
N LEU A 83 9.48 -6.85 -1.40
CA LEU A 83 8.26 -6.24 -0.85
C LEU A 83 7.08 -6.64 -1.73
N PRO A 84 6.43 -7.76 -1.47
CA PRO A 84 5.22 -8.16 -2.19
C PRO A 84 4.11 -7.12 -2.05
N VAL A 85 3.57 -6.67 -3.18
CA VAL A 85 2.51 -5.66 -3.24
C VAL A 85 1.27 -6.25 -3.87
N ASN A 86 0.09 -5.90 -3.32
CA ASN A 86 -1.22 -6.31 -3.87
C ASN A 86 -1.30 -7.80 -4.17
N THR A 87 -0.99 -8.63 -3.18
CA THR A 87 -0.85 -10.09 -3.31
C THR A 87 -2.11 -10.81 -3.79
N ASP A 88 -3.27 -10.20 -3.65
CA ASP A 88 -4.57 -10.67 -4.15
C ASP A 88 -4.91 -10.16 -5.56
N GLY A 89 -4.06 -9.32 -6.14
CA GLY A 89 -4.24 -8.69 -7.44
C GLY A 89 -4.85 -7.29 -7.38
N GLY A 90 -5.03 -6.73 -6.17
CA GLY A 90 -5.44 -5.35 -5.97
C GLY A 90 -6.84 -5.00 -6.47
N CYS A 91 -7.11 -3.71 -6.61
CA CYS A 91 -8.37 -3.21 -7.19
C CYS A 91 -8.49 -3.57 -8.67
N ILE A 92 -7.38 -3.64 -9.40
CA ILE A 92 -7.38 -4.01 -10.82
C ILE A 92 -8.01 -5.38 -11.04
N ALA A 93 -7.70 -6.36 -10.19
CA ALA A 93 -8.25 -7.71 -10.31
C ALA A 93 -9.61 -7.89 -9.61
N ASN A 94 -9.85 -7.19 -8.49
CA ASN A 94 -11.00 -7.42 -7.62
C ASN A 94 -12.09 -6.35 -7.71
N GLY A 95 -11.83 -5.27 -8.46
CA GLY A 95 -12.73 -4.11 -8.54
C GLY A 95 -12.52 -3.12 -7.38
N GLU A 96 -13.05 -1.92 -7.57
CA GLU A 96 -12.96 -0.81 -6.61
C GLU A 96 -14.34 -0.55 -5.98
N PRO A 97 -14.67 -1.19 -4.85
CA PRO A 97 -15.94 -1.02 -4.16
C PRO A 97 -15.97 0.22 -3.26
N VAL A 98 -15.23 1.27 -3.59
CA VAL A 98 -15.11 2.58 -2.96
C VAL A 98 -14.94 2.48 -1.43
N GLY A 99 -16.02 2.29 -0.68
CA GLY A 99 -15.98 2.24 0.79
C GLY A 99 -15.43 0.94 1.38
N ALA A 100 -15.34 -0.13 0.60
CA ALA A 100 -14.86 -1.44 1.07
C ALA A 100 -13.43 -1.78 0.66
N SER A 101 -12.78 -0.98 -0.18
CA SER A 101 -11.41 -1.23 -0.65
C SER A 101 -10.42 -1.39 0.49
N GLY A 102 -10.48 -0.53 1.50
CA GLY A 102 -9.62 -0.61 2.66
C GLY A 102 -9.83 -1.90 3.47
N LEU A 103 -11.08 -2.34 3.62
CA LEU A 103 -11.38 -3.60 4.31
C LEU A 103 -10.87 -4.81 3.53
N ARG A 104 -10.96 -4.81 2.20
CA ARG A 104 -10.38 -5.85 1.35
C ARG A 104 -8.87 -5.96 1.58
N GLN A 105 -8.17 -4.83 1.57
CA GLN A 105 -6.72 -4.78 1.80
C GLN A 105 -6.35 -5.31 3.18
N VAL A 106 -7.06 -4.89 4.23
CA VAL A 106 -6.85 -5.41 5.59
C VAL A 106 -7.12 -6.91 5.66
N TYR A 107 -8.19 -7.39 5.02
CA TYR A 107 -8.51 -8.82 4.95
C TYR A 107 -7.37 -9.61 4.31
N GLU A 108 -6.88 -9.18 3.13
CA GLU A 108 -5.75 -9.86 2.48
C GLU A 108 -4.51 -9.86 3.35
N ASN A 109 -4.15 -8.74 3.94
CA ASN A 109 -3.02 -8.66 4.85
C ASN A 109 -3.18 -9.62 6.04
N CYS A 110 -4.36 -9.71 6.65
CA CYS A 110 -4.63 -10.67 7.72
C CYS A 110 -4.48 -12.13 7.25
N VAL A 111 -4.94 -12.45 6.06
CA VAL A 111 -4.84 -13.79 5.49
C VAL A 111 -3.38 -14.17 5.25
N GLN A 112 -2.59 -13.24 4.71
CA GLN A 112 -1.14 -13.42 4.50
C GLN A 112 -0.38 -13.61 5.81
N LEU A 113 -0.62 -12.75 6.80
CA LEU A 113 0.05 -12.82 8.10
C LEU A 113 -0.30 -14.10 8.90
N ARG A 114 -1.47 -14.69 8.64
CA ARG A 114 -1.91 -15.96 9.22
C ARG A 114 -1.40 -17.19 8.47
N GLY A 115 -0.71 -17.02 7.35
CA GLY A 115 -0.28 -18.14 6.52
C GLY A 115 -1.43 -18.87 5.81
N ALA A 116 -2.56 -18.19 5.61
CA ALA A 116 -3.80 -18.78 5.09
C ALA A 116 -4.10 -18.37 3.63
N ALA A 117 -3.18 -17.71 2.94
CA ALA A 117 -3.40 -17.21 1.58
C ALA A 117 -3.30 -18.29 0.48
N GLY A 118 -3.01 -19.54 0.82
CA GLY A 118 -2.98 -20.66 -0.12
C GLY A 118 -1.92 -20.45 -1.21
N LYS A 119 -2.32 -20.51 -2.48
CA LYS A 119 -1.38 -20.42 -3.62
C LYS A 119 -0.73 -19.05 -3.76
N ARG A 120 -1.32 -17.99 -3.19
CA ARG A 120 -0.77 -16.63 -3.22
C ARG A 120 -0.04 -16.26 -1.95
N GLN A 121 0.22 -17.24 -1.06
CA GLN A 121 0.95 -17.00 0.18
C GLN A 121 2.36 -16.50 -0.11
N VAL A 122 2.68 -15.34 0.47
CA VAL A 122 4.04 -14.78 0.45
C VAL A 122 4.98 -15.69 1.21
N GLN A 123 6.16 -15.90 0.68
CA GLN A 123 7.20 -16.68 1.33
C GLN A 123 7.86 -15.90 2.48
N GLY A 124 8.57 -16.59 3.37
CA GLY A 124 9.33 -15.94 4.45
C GLY A 124 8.55 -15.67 5.73
N ASN A 125 7.28 -16.09 5.83
CA ASN A 125 6.46 -15.94 7.04
C ASN A 125 6.32 -14.46 7.46
N PRO A 126 5.63 -13.62 6.69
CA PRO A 126 5.51 -12.18 6.94
C PRO A 126 4.90 -11.91 8.32
N LYS A 127 5.39 -10.86 8.99
CA LYS A 127 4.97 -10.44 10.34
C LYS A 127 4.35 -9.06 10.36
N THR A 128 4.64 -8.27 9.34
CA THR A 128 4.24 -6.88 9.25
C THR A 128 3.57 -6.62 7.91
N ALA A 129 2.52 -5.83 7.93
CA ALA A 129 1.77 -5.49 6.74
C ALA A 129 1.38 -4.01 6.72
N TYR A 130 1.41 -3.44 5.54
CA TYR A 130 1.02 -2.07 5.28
C TYR A 130 -0.25 -2.02 4.42
N THR A 131 -1.12 -1.06 4.70
CA THR A 131 -2.33 -0.79 3.91
C THR A 131 -2.40 0.69 3.57
N HIS A 132 -2.59 1.02 2.31
CA HIS A 132 -2.82 2.37 1.83
C HIS A 132 -4.13 2.45 1.03
N VAL A 133 -5.01 3.36 1.44
CA VAL A 133 -6.24 3.68 0.72
C VAL A 133 -6.26 5.16 0.39
N TYR A 134 -6.53 5.45 -0.86
CA TYR A 134 -6.68 6.79 -1.38
C TYR A 134 -8.18 7.16 -1.42
N GLY A 135 -8.53 8.33 -0.90
CA GLY A 135 -9.90 8.84 -0.93
C GLY A 135 -10.12 9.82 -2.07
N ALA A 136 -11.23 9.70 -2.79
CA ALA A 136 -11.56 10.60 -3.87
C ALA A 136 -11.85 12.02 -3.38
N CYS A 137 -11.18 13.00 -3.98
CA CYS A 137 -11.57 14.40 -4.17
C CYS A 137 -12.04 15.24 -2.98
N THR A 138 -11.89 14.86 -1.74
CA THR A 138 -12.10 15.73 -0.61
C THR A 138 -10.85 15.85 0.23
N HIS A 139 -10.62 17.01 0.81
CA HIS A 139 -9.44 17.38 1.61
C HIS A 139 -9.15 16.50 2.83
N HIS A 140 -9.62 15.27 2.83
CA HIS A 140 -9.45 14.32 3.92
C HIS A 140 -9.06 12.95 3.36
N SER A 141 -7.80 12.79 3.02
CA SER A 141 -7.23 11.45 2.84
C SER A 141 -7.24 10.77 4.20
N ARG A 142 -8.03 9.74 4.38
CA ARG A 142 -7.95 8.87 5.54
C ARG A 142 -7.10 7.67 5.16
N LEU A 143 -5.91 7.65 5.68
CA LEU A 143 -5.05 6.49 5.63
C LEU A 143 -5.47 5.54 6.76
N PHE A 144 -5.84 4.34 6.41
CA PHE A 144 -5.99 3.26 7.39
C PHE A 144 -4.74 2.40 7.31
N LEU A 145 -4.01 2.39 8.38
CA LEU A 145 -2.84 1.55 8.54
C LEU A 145 -3.10 0.53 9.63
N ALA A 146 -2.89 -0.70 9.26
CA ALA A 146 -2.67 -1.76 10.22
C ALA A 146 -1.23 -2.24 10.07
N ALA A 147 -0.30 -1.58 10.75
CA ALA A 147 0.98 -2.19 11.05
C ALA A 147 0.77 -2.98 12.34
N GLY A 148 0.64 -4.28 12.24
CA GLY A 148 0.49 -5.17 13.39
C GLY A 148 1.56 -6.23 13.36
N LYS A 149 2.37 -6.28 14.41
CA LYS A 149 3.20 -7.45 14.67
C LYS A 149 2.26 -8.56 15.11
N PHE A 150 2.03 -9.52 14.23
CA PHE A 150 1.26 -10.71 14.59
C PHE A 150 2.22 -11.71 15.23
N ASP A 151 2.35 -11.67 16.54
CA ASP A 151 2.94 -12.77 17.30
C ASP A 151 1.95 -13.92 17.18
N GLY A 152 2.32 -14.92 16.36
CA GLY A 152 1.40 -15.96 15.97
C GLY A 152 0.69 -16.60 17.14
N CYS A 153 -0.61 -16.71 17.06
CA CYS A 153 -1.38 -17.65 17.88
C CYS A 153 -0.89 -19.07 17.58
N HIS A 154 0.01 -19.58 18.38
CA HIS A 154 0.28 -20.98 18.45
C HIS A 154 -0.89 -21.64 19.17
N GLY A 155 -1.66 -22.39 18.43
CA GLY A 155 -2.56 -23.41 18.96
C GLY A 155 -3.92 -22.96 19.45
N GLY A 156 -4.93 -23.30 18.69
CA GLY A 156 -6.25 -23.71 19.12
C GLY A 156 -7.07 -22.74 19.97
N GLY A 157 -7.98 -22.03 19.34
CA GLY A 157 -9.08 -21.37 20.06
C GLY A 157 -9.42 -20.00 19.49
N CYS A 158 -10.47 -19.99 18.73
CA CYS A 158 -11.41 -18.93 18.43
C CYS A 158 -11.02 -17.47 18.67
N CYS A 159 -11.02 -16.68 17.59
CA CYS A 159 -11.92 -15.52 17.52
C CYS A 159 -12.45 -15.38 16.11
#